data_ec81c7d973feed440bd481dc2142ebbd
#
_entry.id   ec81c7d973feed440bd481dc2142ebbd
#
_cell.length_a   1.000
_cell.length_b   1.000
_cell.length_c   1.000
_cell.angle_alpha   90.00
_cell.angle_beta   90.00
_cell.angle_gamma   90.00
#
_symmetry.space_group_name_H-M   'P 1'
#
loop_
_entity.id
_entity.type
_entity.pdbx_description
1 polymer ?
#
loop_
_entity_poly.entity_id
_entity_poly.type
_entity_poly.pdbx_seq_one_letter_code
_entity_poly.pdbx_strand_id
1 'polypeptide(L)'
;LVLRGDGLALLVFERQKTGDIVQGLPRIEELLEARRPRDSAVLCKKSGIVQIKKGNDEESVSLSVIETDDSVNEYQLLVGKNIMVSDGQQVTGGEILTDGPINPHELLDCYFNDLKDQKPLLDAARESISKLQRSMVNEVQNVYKSQGVAIDDKHIEVIVRQMTSKVRIEDAGDTTLLPGELIELRQVEDTNQAMAITGGAPAQFTPVLLGITKASLNTDSFISAASFQETTRVLTEE
;
A
#
# COMPACT_ATOMS: atom_id res chain seq x y z
N LEU A 1 -25.31 34.64 -21.74
CA LEU A 1 -26.74 34.65 -22.14
C LEU A 1 -27.01 33.28 -22.75
N VAL A 2 -27.87 32.48 -22.12
CA VAL A 2 -28.30 31.14 -22.60
C VAL A 2 -29.67 31.37 -23.25
N LEU A 3 -29.84 30.92 -24.47
CA LEU A 3 -31.09 31.00 -25.20
C LEU A 3 -31.92 29.73 -25.04
N ARG A 4 -33.20 29.79 -25.27
CA ARG A 4 -34.08 28.65 -25.19
C ARG A 4 -33.74 27.65 -26.31
N GLY A 5 -33.22 26.47 -25.91
CA GLY A 5 -32.77 25.43 -26.83
C GLY A 5 -31.26 25.20 -26.79
N ASP A 6 -30.49 26.01 -26.05
CA ASP A 6 -29.06 25.78 -25.86
C ASP A 6 -28.82 24.55 -24.95
N GLY A 7 -27.90 23.71 -25.35
CA GLY A 7 -27.45 22.58 -24.53
C GLY A 7 -26.69 23.06 -23.31
N LEU A 8 -27.23 22.84 -22.11
CA LEU A 8 -26.62 23.26 -20.85
C LEU A 8 -25.60 22.27 -20.32
N ALA A 9 -25.77 20.99 -20.59
CA ALA A 9 -24.84 19.93 -20.21
C ALA A 9 -25.05 18.70 -21.09
N LEU A 10 -23.99 18.00 -21.42
CA LEU A 10 -24.03 16.68 -22.02
C LEU A 10 -23.72 15.68 -20.89
N LEU A 11 -24.72 14.94 -20.43
CA LEU A 11 -24.51 13.81 -19.52
C LEU A 11 -24.08 12.61 -20.36
N VAL A 12 -22.78 12.34 -20.36
CA VAL A 12 -22.24 11.11 -20.93
C VAL A 12 -22.35 10.03 -19.86
N PHE A 13 -23.37 9.18 -19.97
CA PHE A 13 -23.37 7.93 -19.23
C PHE A 13 -22.43 6.97 -19.96
N GLU A 14 -21.21 6.84 -19.50
CA GLU A 14 -20.43 5.66 -19.82
C GLU A 14 -21.14 4.46 -19.18
N ARG A 15 -21.87 3.73 -20.01
CA ARG A 15 -22.35 2.40 -19.66
C ARG A 15 -21.11 1.54 -19.51
N GLN A 16 -20.68 1.30 -18.26
CA GLN A 16 -19.66 0.30 -17.97
C GLN A 16 -20.09 -0.98 -18.68
N LYS A 17 -19.28 -1.38 -19.66
CA LYS A 17 -19.54 -2.61 -20.41
C LYS A 17 -19.48 -3.77 -19.43
N THR A 18 -20.32 -4.77 -19.62
CA THR A 18 -20.38 -6.02 -18.86
C THR A 18 -19.03 -6.75 -18.70
N GLY A 19 -17.95 -6.28 -19.31
CA GLY A 19 -16.58 -6.70 -19.09
C GLY A 19 -15.98 -6.24 -17.75
N ASP A 20 -16.55 -5.23 -17.07
CA ASP A 20 -16.04 -4.73 -15.79
C ASP A 20 -16.27 -5.69 -14.62
N ILE A 21 -17.22 -6.60 -14.72
CA ILE A 21 -17.45 -7.65 -13.71
C ILE A 21 -16.24 -8.57 -13.61
N VAL A 22 -15.55 -8.84 -14.74
CA VAL A 22 -14.32 -9.64 -14.78
C VAL A 22 -13.10 -8.82 -14.34
N GLN A 23 -13.12 -7.50 -14.48
CA GLN A 23 -12.00 -6.63 -14.09
C GLN A 23 -11.88 -6.45 -12.58
N GLY A 24 -12.97 -6.54 -11.83
CA GLY A 24 -12.95 -6.46 -10.36
C GLY A 24 -12.24 -7.64 -9.69
N LEU A 25 -12.48 -8.87 -10.13
CA LEU A 25 -11.86 -10.08 -9.57
C LEU A 25 -10.34 -10.12 -9.76
N PRO A 26 -9.77 -9.81 -10.95
CA PRO A 26 -8.32 -9.68 -11.11
C PRO A 26 -7.69 -8.63 -10.19
N ARG A 27 -8.40 -7.53 -9.88
CA ARG A 27 -7.91 -6.53 -8.92
C ARG A 27 -7.82 -7.07 -7.50
N ILE A 28 -8.80 -7.89 -7.08
CA ILE A 28 -8.74 -8.55 -5.77
C ILE A 28 -7.56 -9.52 -5.69
N GLU A 29 -7.34 -10.34 -6.73
CA GLU A 29 -6.19 -11.22 -6.81
C GLU A 29 -4.86 -10.43 -6.74
N GLU A 30 -4.75 -9.33 -7.48
CA GLU A 30 -3.60 -8.45 -7.48
C GLU A 30 -3.31 -7.87 -6.08
N LEU A 31 -4.36 -7.43 -5.36
CA LEU A 31 -4.25 -6.93 -3.99
C LEU A 31 -3.85 -8.02 -3.00
N LEU A 32 -4.48 -9.20 -3.05
CA LEU A 32 -4.21 -10.30 -2.13
C LEU A 32 -2.84 -10.96 -2.39
N GLU A 33 -2.38 -11.01 -3.64
CA GLU A 33 -1.02 -11.45 -3.96
C GLU A 33 0.03 -10.34 -3.81
N ALA A 34 -0.39 -9.15 -3.39
CA ALA A 34 0.48 -7.98 -3.25
C ALA A 34 1.32 -7.72 -4.52
N ARG A 35 0.70 -7.86 -5.70
CA ARG A 35 1.37 -7.59 -6.98
C ARG A 35 1.46 -6.08 -7.22
N ARG A 36 2.52 -5.66 -7.89
CA ARG A 36 2.68 -4.27 -8.33
C ARG A 36 1.81 -4.03 -9.56
N PRO A 37 0.87 -3.07 -9.53
CA PRO A 37 0.10 -2.71 -10.71
C PRO A 37 1.00 -2.07 -11.79
N ARG A 38 0.65 -2.24 -13.06
CA ARG A 38 1.45 -1.72 -14.19
C ARG A 38 1.47 -0.20 -14.23
N ASP A 39 0.31 0.43 -14.01
CA ASP A 39 0.12 1.90 -14.06
C ASP A 39 -0.28 2.43 -12.69
N SER A 40 0.57 2.22 -11.68
CA SER A 40 0.28 2.65 -10.32
C SER A 40 0.08 4.17 -10.21
N ALA A 41 -0.82 4.57 -9.31
CA ALA A 41 -0.91 5.95 -8.86
C ALA A 41 0.40 6.40 -8.21
N VAL A 42 0.76 7.66 -8.39
CA VAL A 42 1.90 8.25 -7.68
C VAL A 42 1.44 8.65 -6.29
N LEU A 43 2.18 8.19 -5.28
CA LEU A 43 1.89 8.47 -3.88
C LEU A 43 2.83 9.53 -3.32
N CYS A 44 2.34 10.33 -2.40
CA CYS A 44 3.15 11.28 -1.65
C CYS A 44 4.07 10.52 -0.68
N LYS A 45 5.38 10.74 -0.76
CA LYS A 45 6.35 10.04 0.09
C LYS A 45 6.34 10.55 1.52
N LYS A 46 6.24 11.86 1.70
CA LYS A 46 6.22 12.53 3.01
C LYS A 46 5.21 13.66 3.02
N SER A 47 4.75 14.00 4.21
CA SER A 47 3.78 15.10 4.40
C SER A 47 4.38 16.44 4.01
N GLY A 48 3.62 17.27 3.28
CA GLY A 48 4.10 18.55 2.79
C GLY A 48 3.05 19.36 2.03
N ILE A 49 3.50 20.38 1.30
CA ILE A 49 2.66 21.25 0.48
C ILE A 49 2.98 21.00 -1.00
N VAL A 50 1.94 20.76 -1.78
CA VAL A 50 2.04 20.50 -3.23
C VAL A 50 2.33 21.80 -3.97
N GLN A 51 3.32 21.78 -4.87
CA GLN A 51 3.54 22.79 -5.89
C GLN A 51 3.49 22.17 -7.27
N ILE A 52 2.63 22.68 -8.13
CA ILE A 52 2.49 22.21 -9.50
C ILE A 52 3.23 23.18 -10.42
N LYS A 53 4.34 22.72 -11.02
CA LYS A 53 5.06 23.48 -12.04
C LYS A 53 4.68 22.92 -13.42
N LYS A 54 4.04 23.74 -14.23
CA LYS A 54 3.84 23.42 -15.65
C LYS A 54 5.17 23.61 -16.37
N GLY A 55 5.66 22.56 -17.00
CA GLY A 55 6.87 22.62 -17.83
C GLY A 55 6.65 23.51 -19.06
N ASN A 56 7.75 23.91 -19.71
CA ASN A 56 7.72 24.72 -20.94
C ASN A 56 7.10 23.96 -22.13
N ASP A 57 7.05 22.64 -22.08
CA ASP A 57 6.35 21.78 -23.03
C ASP A 57 4.99 21.41 -22.46
N GLU A 58 3.92 21.59 -23.25
CA GLU A 58 2.53 21.32 -22.87
C GLU A 58 2.28 19.86 -22.40
N GLU A 59 3.26 18.98 -22.60
CA GLU A 59 3.19 17.55 -22.30
C GLU A 59 3.87 17.15 -20.97
N SER A 60 4.67 17.99 -20.32
CA SER A 60 5.34 17.64 -19.07
C SER A 60 4.86 18.48 -17.90
N VAL A 61 4.19 17.86 -16.95
CA VAL A 61 3.84 18.46 -15.68
C VAL A 61 4.75 17.87 -14.61
N SER A 62 5.56 18.72 -13.97
CA SER A 62 6.32 18.31 -12.79
C SER A 62 5.55 18.74 -11.54
N LEU A 63 5.31 17.78 -10.67
CA LEU A 63 4.69 17.99 -9.37
C LEU A 63 5.81 17.94 -8.33
N SER A 64 5.94 18.95 -7.51
CA SER A 64 6.88 18.99 -6.40
C SER A 64 6.12 19.11 -5.10
N VAL A 65 6.55 18.34 -4.09
CA VAL A 65 6.03 18.43 -2.72
C VAL A 65 7.13 19.02 -1.87
N ILE A 66 6.86 20.16 -1.23
CA ILE A 66 7.75 20.80 -0.27
C ILE A 66 7.43 20.18 1.09
N GLU A 67 8.39 19.45 1.64
CA GLU A 67 8.29 18.85 2.98
C GLU A 67 8.42 19.92 4.07
N THR A 68 8.09 19.53 5.29
CA THR A 68 8.21 20.38 6.49
C THR A 68 9.66 20.82 6.77
N ASP A 69 10.63 20.06 6.25
CA ASP A 69 12.08 20.29 6.42
C ASP A 69 12.70 21.08 5.26
N ASP A 70 11.90 21.81 4.46
CA ASP A 70 12.31 22.53 3.24
C ASP A 70 12.93 21.63 2.15
N SER A 71 12.89 20.32 2.29
CA SER A 71 13.30 19.40 1.23
C SER A 71 12.21 19.32 0.15
N VAL A 72 12.63 19.28 -1.12
CA VAL A 72 11.70 19.25 -2.26
C VAL A 72 11.78 17.89 -2.92
N ASN A 73 10.69 17.14 -2.87
CA ASN A 73 10.54 15.92 -3.65
C ASN A 73 9.87 16.22 -4.98
N GLU A 74 10.59 15.99 -6.06
CA GLU A 74 10.08 16.15 -7.42
C GLU A 74 9.53 14.81 -7.94
N TYR A 75 8.29 14.87 -8.42
CA TYR A 75 7.61 13.75 -9.07
C TYR A 75 7.47 14.06 -10.56
N GLN A 76 8.13 13.27 -11.39
CA GLN A 76 7.96 13.34 -12.84
C GLN A 76 6.71 12.55 -13.21
N LEU A 77 5.68 13.23 -13.70
CA LEU A 77 4.45 12.60 -14.11
C LEU A 77 4.55 12.15 -15.56
N LEU A 78 4.11 10.92 -15.83
CA LEU A 78 3.95 10.43 -17.18
C LEU A 78 2.81 11.17 -17.88
N VAL A 79 2.99 11.44 -19.16
CA VAL A 79 1.97 12.06 -20.00
C VAL A 79 0.68 11.24 -19.96
N GLY A 80 -0.45 11.92 -19.70
CA GLY A 80 -1.78 11.28 -19.67
C GLY A 80 -2.30 10.89 -18.30
N LYS A 81 -1.54 11.08 -17.20
CA LYS A 81 -2.07 10.90 -15.83
C LYS A 81 -2.76 12.16 -15.34
N ASN A 82 -3.95 11.99 -14.77
CA ASN A 82 -4.69 13.10 -14.17
C ASN A 82 -4.16 13.37 -12.76
N ILE A 83 -3.94 14.65 -12.45
CA ILE A 83 -3.52 15.08 -11.11
C ILE A 83 -4.78 15.20 -10.25
N MET A 84 -4.77 14.56 -9.08
CA MET A 84 -5.89 14.54 -8.14
C MET A 84 -5.80 15.62 -7.06
N VAL A 85 -4.68 16.34 -7.00
CA VAL A 85 -4.39 17.34 -5.97
C VAL A 85 -4.32 18.74 -6.60
N SER A 86 -4.63 19.77 -5.80
CA SER A 86 -4.56 21.18 -6.21
C SER A 86 -3.23 21.80 -5.79
N ASP A 87 -2.82 22.84 -6.53
CA ASP A 87 -1.64 23.63 -6.15
C ASP A 87 -1.84 24.32 -4.78
N GLY A 88 -0.83 24.22 -3.91
CA GLY A 88 -0.90 24.70 -2.53
C GLY A 88 -1.65 23.79 -1.55
N GLN A 89 -2.15 22.63 -1.99
CA GLN A 89 -2.82 21.68 -1.11
C GLN A 89 -1.82 21.04 -0.13
N GLN A 90 -2.21 20.95 1.13
CA GLN A 90 -1.45 20.17 2.13
C GLN A 90 -1.78 18.70 1.95
N VAL A 91 -0.76 17.87 1.79
CA VAL A 91 -0.86 16.41 1.62
C VAL A 91 -0.10 15.68 2.72
N THR A 92 -0.57 14.49 3.03
CA THR A 92 0.06 13.61 4.01
C THR A 92 0.81 12.46 3.31
N GLY A 93 1.78 11.86 4.01
CA GLY A 93 2.48 10.69 3.49
C GLY A 93 1.51 9.56 3.14
N GLY A 94 1.63 9.01 1.92
CA GLY A 94 0.73 8.00 1.38
C GLY A 94 -0.53 8.54 0.69
N GLU A 95 -0.72 9.85 0.60
CA GLU A 95 -1.84 10.43 -0.16
C GLU A 95 -1.64 10.31 -1.66
N ILE A 96 -2.74 10.08 -2.40
CA ILE A 96 -2.72 9.85 -3.84
C ILE A 96 -2.57 11.18 -4.56
N LEU A 97 -1.52 11.31 -5.38
CA LEU A 97 -1.25 12.51 -6.18
C LEU A 97 -1.83 12.42 -7.59
N THR A 98 -1.90 11.21 -8.16
CA THR A 98 -2.42 10.97 -9.51
C THR A 98 -3.45 9.85 -9.53
N ASP A 99 -4.27 9.80 -10.57
CA ASP A 99 -5.18 8.67 -10.81
C ASP A 99 -4.42 7.35 -11.04
N GLY A 100 -5.09 6.24 -10.78
CA GLY A 100 -4.59 4.88 -10.98
C GLY A 100 -4.75 3.97 -9.77
N PRO A 101 -4.47 2.68 -9.94
CA PRO A 101 -4.51 1.72 -8.84
C PRO A 101 -3.34 1.95 -7.87
N ILE A 102 -3.61 1.84 -6.57
CA ILE A 102 -2.60 2.01 -5.53
C ILE A 102 -1.68 0.79 -5.49
N ASN A 103 -0.37 1.03 -5.41
CA ASN A 103 0.61 0.00 -5.09
C ASN A 103 0.70 -0.17 -3.57
N PRO A 104 0.27 -1.31 -3.00
CA PRO A 104 0.22 -1.49 -1.55
C PRO A 104 1.62 -1.51 -0.89
N HIS A 105 2.66 -1.91 -1.62
CA HIS A 105 4.04 -1.86 -1.10
C HIS A 105 4.52 -0.41 -0.92
N GLU A 106 4.36 0.41 -1.95
CA GLU A 106 4.74 1.83 -1.89
C GLU A 106 3.93 2.58 -0.82
N LEU A 107 2.65 2.23 -0.68
CA LEU A 107 1.79 2.82 0.35
C LEU A 107 2.31 2.51 1.77
N LEU A 108 2.73 1.26 2.02
CA LEU A 108 3.34 0.86 3.29
C LEU A 108 4.63 1.64 3.55
N ASP A 109 5.51 1.71 2.53
CA ASP A 109 6.78 2.42 2.62
C ASP A 109 6.57 3.92 2.90
N CYS A 110 5.59 4.55 2.22
CA CYS A 110 5.25 5.96 2.46
C CYS A 110 4.75 6.19 3.90
N TYR A 111 3.80 5.37 4.38
CA TYR A 111 3.30 5.48 5.75
C TYR A 111 4.39 5.25 6.80
N PHE A 112 5.25 4.27 6.58
CA PHE A 112 6.32 3.96 7.52
C PHE A 112 7.37 5.06 7.58
N ASN A 113 7.82 5.55 6.42
CA ASN A 113 8.83 6.62 6.36
C ASN A 113 8.32 7.94 6.94
N ASP A 114 7.05 8.29 6.71
CA ASP A 114 6.45 9.50 7.29
C ASP A 114 6.34 9.43 8.83
N LEU A 115 6.08 8.23 9.38
CA LEU A 115 5.93 8.02 10.81
C LEU A 115 7.25 7.75 11.54
N LYS A 116 8.25 7.17 10.86
CA LYS A 116 9.55 6.83 11.44
C LYS A 116 10.29 8.05 11.99
N ASP A 117 10.15 9.20 11.33
CA ASP A 117 10.78 10.44 11.75
C ASP A 117 10.07 11.10 12.95
N GLN A 118 8.82 10.70 13.22
CA GLN A 118 7.98 11.31 14.24
C GLN A 118 7.79 10.47 15.52
N LYS A 119 7.96 9.15 15.41
CA LYS A 119 7.63 8.17 16.45
C LYS A 119 8.70 7.10 16.63
N PRO A 120 8.73 6.41 17.78
CA PRO A 120 9.56 5.22 17.95
C PRO A 120 9.28 4.19 16.86
N LEU A 121 10.32 3.49 16.42
CA LEU A 121 10.28 2.55 15.28
C LEU A 121 9.13 1.53 15.37
N LEU A 122 8.91 0.97 16.55
CA LEU A 122 7.86 -0.02 16.78
C LEU A 122 6.45 0.57 16.60
N ASP A 123 6.22 1.77 17.15
CA ASP A 123 4.91 2.45 17.06
C ASP A 123 4.66 2.92 15.62
N ALA A 124 5.70 3.42 14.94
CA ALA A 124 5.64 3.78 13.53
C ALA A 124 5.27 2.58 12.66
N ALA A 125 5.90 1.42 12.90
CA ALA A 125 5.58 0.18 12.17
C ALA A 125 4.15 -0.30 12.43
N ARG A 126 3.69 -0.31 13.69
CA ARG A 126 2.31 -0.71 14.03
C ARG A 126 1.26 0.19 13.40
N GLU A 127 1.49 1.50 13.44
CA GLU A 127 0.55 2.46 12.87
C GLU A 127 0.53 2.40 11.33
N SER A 128 1.69 2.28 10.69
CA SER A 128 1.78 2.14 9.23
C SER A 128 1.09 0.85 8.74
N ILE A 129 1.30 -0.27 9.44
CA ILE A 129 0.62 -1.54 9.17
C ILE A 129 -0.90 -1.36 9.34
N SER A 130 -1.37 -0.73 10.42
CA SER A 130 -2.79 -0.52 10.67
C SER A 130 -3.45 0.36 9.60
N LYS A 131 -2.76 1.41 9.12
CA LYS A 131 -3.23 2.27 8.02
C LYS A 131 -3.34 1.48 6.72
N LEU A 132 -2.30 0.70 6.39
CA LEU A 132 -2.31 -0.16 5.20
C LEU A 132 -3.44 -1.18 5.25
N GLN A 133 -3.62 -1.88 6.37
CA GLN A 133 -4.69 -2.87 6.55
C GLN A 133 -6.06 -2.28 6.26
N ARG A 134 -6.36 -1.10 6.81
CA ARG A 134 -7.63 -0.40 6.55
C ARG A 134 -7.80 -0.04 5.08
N SER A 135 -6.73 0.46 4.43
CA SER A 135 -6.76 0.80 3.01
C SER A 135 -7.04 -0.43 2.15
N MET A 136 -6.36 -1.55 2.40
CA MET A 136 -6.56 -2.80 1.66
C MET A 136 -7.96 -3.38 1.85
N VAL A 137 -8.48 -3.41 3.10
CA VAL A 137 -9.84 -3.88 3.38
C VAL A 137 -10.87 -3.03 2.64
N ASN A 138 -10.72 -1.70 2.67
CA ASN A 138 -11.62 -0.79 1.97
C ASN A 138 -11.58 -1.00 0.44
N GLU A 139 -10.38 -1.18 -0.14
CA GLU A 139 -10.23 -1.41 -1.58
C GLU A 139 -10.90 -2.71 -2.01
N VAL A 140 -10.65 -3.80 -1.30
CA VAL A 140 -11.30 -5.11 -1.56
C VAL A 140 -12.82 -5.03 -1.39
N GLN A 141 -13.30 -4.37 -0.32
CA GLN A 141 -14.73 -4.16 -0.09
C GLN A 141 -15.39 -3.33 -1.20
N ASN A 142 -14.72 -2.29 -1.68
CA ASN A 142 -15.24 -1.47 -2.78
C ASN A 142 -15.45 -2.29 -4.05
N VAL A 143 -14.52 -3.20 -4.36
CA VAL A 143 -14.66 -4.11 -5.51
C VAL A 143 -15.86 -5.05 -5.31
N TYR A 144 -16.01 -5.69 -4.15
CA TYR A 144 -17.14 -6.57 -3.89
C TYR A 144 -18.49 -5.81 -3.90
N LYS A 145 -18.54 -4.63 -3.27
CA LYS A 145 -19.74 -3.79 -3.27
C LYS A 145 -20.15 -3.34 -4.67
N SER A 146 -19.18 -3.01 -5.52
CA SER A 146 -19.47 -2.65 -6.93
C SER A 146 -20.10 -3.79 -7.72
N GLN A 147 -19.88 -5.02 -7.30
CA GLN A 147 -20.47 -6.23 -7.88
C GLN A 147 -21.76 -6.69 -7.16
N GLY A 148 -22.24 -5.93 -6.18
CA GLY A 148 -23.45 -6.26 -5.43
C GLY A 148 -23.26 -7.41 -4.43
N VAL A 149 -22.02 -7.79 -4.11
CA VAL A 149 -21.69 -8.85 -3.14
C VAL A 149 -21.43 -8.24 -1.78
N ALA A 150 -22.18 -8.66 -0.77
CA ALA A 150 -21.99 -8.25 0.62
C ALA A 150 -21.11 -9.28 1.35
N ILE A 151 -19.93 -8.87 1.78
CA ILE A 151 -18.99 -9.68 2.58
C ILE A 151 -18.67 -8.90 3.86
N ASP A 152 -18.66 -9.58 5.01
CA ASP A 152 -18.20 -8.96 6.26
C ASP A 152 -16.71 -8.66 6.23
N ASP A 153 -16.31 -7.48 6.70
CA ASP A 153 -14.92 -7.01 6.74
C ASP A 153 -13.99 -7.99 7.47
N LYS A 154 -14.48 -8.66 8.53
CA LYS A 154 -13.70 -9.63 9.33
C LYS A 154 -13.03 -10.73 8.50
N HIS A 155 -13.66 -11.18 7.40
CA HIS A 155 -13.11 -12.24 6.55
C HIS A 155 -11.90 -11.74 5.76
N ILE A 156 -11.93 -10.47 5.32
CA ILE A 156 -10.83 -9.84 4.61
C ILE A 156 -9.74 -9.44 5.61
N GLU A 157 -10.12 -8.91 6.77
CA GLU A 157 -9.19 -8.48 7.82
C GLU A 157 -8.27 -9.60 8.30
N VAL A 158 -8.80 -10.83 8.46
CA VAL A 158 -7.99 -12.01 8.86
C VAL A 158 -6.89 -12.29 7.83
N ILE A 159 -7.21 -12.21 6.53
CA ILE A 159 -6.24 -12.44 5.46
C ILE A 159 -5.18 -11.32 5.45
N VAL A 160 -5.63 -10.07 5.45
CA VAL A 160 -4.74 -8.90 5.40
C VAL A 160 -3.84 -8.83 6.64
N ARG A 161 -4.35 -9.23 7.81
CA ARG A 161 -3.55 -9.34 9.02
C ARG A 161 -2.39 -10.33 8.84
N GLN A 162 -2.63 -11.49 8.23
CA GLN A 162 -1.58 -12.48 7.99
C GLN A 162 -0.55 -11.99 6.97
N MET A 163 -0.99 -11.26 5.94
CA MET A 163 -0.11 -10.65 4.93
C MET A 163 0.84 -9.59 5.50
N THR A 164 0.48 -8.95 6.60
CA THR A 164 1.22 -7.84 7.24
C THR A 164 1.84 -8.23 8.58
N SER A 165 1.90 -9.52 8.91
CA SER A 165 2.40 -10.00 10.21
C SER A 165 3.92 -9.95 10.35
N LYS A 166 4.65 -9.91 9.24
CA LYS A 166 6.12 -10.04 9.22
C LYS A 166 6.82 -8.72 8.92
N VAL A 167 8.04 -8.63 9.46
CA VAL A 167 8.97 -7.53 9.21
C VAL A 167 10.29 -8.10 8.70
N ARG A 168 11.04 -7.30 7.96
CA ARG A 168 12.38 -7.64 7.50
C ARG A 168 13.40 -6.94 8.40
N ILE A 169 14.37 -7.70 8.89
CA ILE A 169 15.49 -7.16 9.67
C ILE A 169 16.43 -6.44 8.72
N GLU A 170 16.71 -5.17 8.99
CA GLU A 170 17.70 -4.37 8.25
C GLU A 170 19.07 -4.47 8.92
N ASP A 171 19.12 -4.26 10.23
CA ASP A 171 20.31 -4.38 11.05
C ASP A 171 19.99 -5.19 12.31
N ALA A 172 20.80 -6.17 12.60
CA ALA A 172 20.60 -7.06 13.74
C ALA A 172 20.96 -6.38 15.09
N GLY A 173 21.78 -5.30 15.09
CA GLY A 173 22.35 -4.77 16.32
C GLY A 173 23.09 -5.85 17.12
N ASP A 174 22.85 -5.89 18.42
CA ASP A 174 23.43 -6.90 19.34
C ASP A 174 22.53 -8.14 19.49
N THR A 175 21.48 -8.28 18.66
CA THR A 175 20.55 -9.40 18.72
C THR A 175 21.07 -10.61 17.96
N THR A 176 20.45 -11.79 18.18
CA THR A 176 20.76 -13.03 17.46
C THR A 176 20.07 -13.14 16.10
N LEU A 177 19.35 -12.10 15.68
CA LEU A 177 18.61 -12.07 14.42
C LEU A 177 19.57 -11.89 13.24
N LEU A 178 19.13 -12.34 12.06
CA LEU A 178 19.95 -12.21 10.84
C LEU A 178 19.44 -11.08 9.95
N PRO A 179 20.33 -10.21 9.42
CA PRO A 179 19.94 -9.20 8.43
C PRO A 179 19.29 -9.84 7.21
N GLY A 180 18.16 -9.25 6.76
CA GLY A 180 17.37 -9.75 5.64
C GLY A 180 16.34 -10.84 6.01
N GLU A 181 16.34 -11.34 7.22
CA GLU A 181 15.39 -12.35 7.69
C GLU A 181 13.98 -11.77 7.84
N LEU A 182 12.96 -12.60 7.54
CA LEU A 182 11.55 -12.26 7.70
C LEU A 182 11.02 -12.89 8.99
N ILE A 183 10.77 -12.04 9.99
CA ILE A 183 10.37 -12.48 11.33
C ILE A 183 9.03 -11.82 11.68
N GLU A 184 8.26 -12.40 12.57
CA GLU A 184 7.06 -11.79 13.10
C GLU A 184 7.38 -10.53 13.91
N LEU A 185 6.60 -9.46 13.71
CA LEU A 185 6.77 -8.19 14.43
C LEU A 185 6.81 -8.39 15.95
N ARG A 186 5.98 -9.31 16.47
CA ARG A 186 5.93 -9.63 17.90
C ARG A 186 7.23 -10.21 18.42
N GLN A 187 7.86 -11.10 17.66
CA GLN A 187 9.13 -11.73 18.05
C GLN A 187 10.28 -10.70 18.07
N VAL A 188 10.30 -9.79 17.11
CA VAL A 188 11.29 -8.69 17.10
C VAL A 188 11.07 -7.74 18.29
N GLU A 189 9.82 -7.46 18.64
CA GLU A 189 9.47 -6.66 19.82
C GLU A 189 9.99 -7.31 21.10
N ASP A 190 9.69 -8.60 21.32
CA ASP A 190 10.14 -9.33 22.50
C ASP A 190 11.67 -9.37 22.59
N THR A 191 12.36 -9.55 21.46
CA THR A 191 13.82 -9.55 21.37
C THR A 191 14.40 -8.17 21.68
N ASN A 192 13.85 -7.11 21.08
CA ASN A 192 14.30 -5.74 21.33
C ASN A 192 14.04 -5.30 22.77
N GLN A 193 12.93 -5.75 23.36
CA GLN A 193 12.62 -5.47 24.76
C GLN A 193 13.62 -6.17 25.72
N ALA A 194 14.01 -7.42 25.41
CA ALA A 194 15.06 -8.11 26.14
C ALA A 194 16.42 -7.40 26.01
N MET A 195 16.77 -6.91 24.81
CA MET A 195 17.98 -6.13 24.59
C MET A 195 17.98 -4.79 25.35
N ALA A 196 16.85 -4.11 25.43
CA ALA A 196 16.73 -2.86 26.21
C ALA A 196 17.02 -3.08 27.70
N ILE A 197 16.67 -4.25 28.27
CA ILE A 197 16.98 -4.61 29.65
C ILE A 197 18.46 -4.86 29.85
N THR A 198 19.14 -5.46 28.87
CA THR A 198 20.59 -5.78 28.92
C THR A 198 21.48 -4.62 28.50
N GLY A 199 20.89 -3.53 27.94
CA GLY A 199 21.64 -2.35 27.47
C GLY A 199 22.32 -2.54 26.12
N GLY A 200 21.95 -3.57 25.36
CA GLY A 200 22.42 -3.81 23.99
C GLY A 200 21.66 -2.97 22.94
N ALA A 201 22.25 -2.86 21.74
CA ALA A 201 21.63 -2.19 20.60
C ALA A 201 20.44 -3.02 20.05
N PRO A 202 19.23 -2.44 19.92
CA PRO A 202 18.07 -3.13 19.37
C PRO A 202 18.20 -3.36 17.87
N ALA A 203 17.55 -4.40 17.35
CA ALA A 203 17.47 -4.65 15.91
C ALA A 203 16.62 -3.58 15.22
N GLN A 204 17.10 -3.14 14.04
CA GLN A 204 16.37 -2.26 13.13
C GLN A 204 15.62 -3.11 12.12
N PHE A 205 14.39 -2.72 11.82
CA PHE A 205 13.52 -3.49 10.92
C PHE A 205 12.60 -2.59 10.12
N THR A 206 12.11 -3.13 9.00
CA THR A 206 11.14 -2.47 8.11
C THR A 206 9.93 -3.39 7.95
N PRO A 207 8.69 -2.89 8.11
CA PRO A 207 7.49 -3.68 7.87
C PRO A 207 7.42 -4.08 6.41
N VAL A 208 6.95 -5.30 6.14
CA VAL A 208 6.80 -5.81 4.77
C VAL A 208 5.40 -6.34 4.55
N LEU A 209 4.91 -6.18 3.33
CA LEU A 209 3.68 -6.79 2.87
C LEU A 209 4.02 -8.06 2.09
N LEU A 210 3.43 -9.19 2.47
CA LEU A 210 3.57 -10.46 1.77
C LEU A 210 2.26 -10.79 1.07
N GLY A 211 2.32 -11.28 -0.17
CA GLY A 211 1.17 -11.89 -0.82
C GLY A 211 0.72 -13.16 -0.09
N ILE A 212 -0.53 -13.56 -0.27
CA ILE A 212 -1.12 -14.73 0.42
C ILE A 212 -0.30 -16.00 0.21
N THR A 213 0.20 -16.22 -1.00
CA THR A 213 1.04 -17.39 -1.32
C THR A 213 2.32 -17.37 -0.49
N LYS A 214 3.05 -16.25 -0.48
CA LYS A 214 4.28 -16.11 0.30
C LYS A 214 4.02 -16.17 1.81
N ALA A 215 2.95 -15.53 2.29
CA ALA A 215 2.57 -15.55 3.69
C ALA A 215 2.23 -16.99 4.17
N SER A 216 1.56 -17.78 3.34
CA SER A 216 1.20 -19.15 3.65
C SER A 216 2.40 -20.11 3.69
N LEU A 217 3.41 -19.87 2.85
CA LEU A 217 4.63 -20.68 2.79
C LEU A 217 5.67 -20.29 3.85
N ASN A 218 5.69 -19.04 4.30
CA ASN A 218 6.61 -18.51 5.31
C ASN A 218 6.00 -18.59 6.72
N THR A 219 5.38 -19.72 7.07
CA THR A 219 4.86 -19.98 8.42
C THR A 219 5.83 -20.88 9.18
N ASP A 220 5.84 -20.79 10.51
CA ASP A 220 6.63 -21.67 11.37
C ASP A 220 6.06 -23.11 11.39
N SER A 221 4.82 -23.30 10.90
CA SER A 221 4.17 -24.60 10.78
C SER A 221 4.41 -25.20 9.40
N PHE A 222 5.29 -26.20 9.32
CA PHE A 222 5.52 -26.94 8.07
C PHE A 222 4.27 -27.67 7.56
N ILE A 223 3.35 -28.06 8.47
CA ILE A 223 2.08 -28.69 8.11
C ILE A 223 1.19 -27.71 7.34
N SER A 224 1.13 -26.45 7.76
CA SER A 224 0.38 -25.40 7.07
C SER A 224 0.94 -25.14 5.67
N ALA A 225 2.26 -25.04 5.55
CA ALA A 225 2.92 -24.82 4.27
C ALA A 225 2.74 -26.03 3.33
N ALA A 226 2.89 -27.25 3.84
CA ALA A 226 2.68 -28.48 3.08
C ALA A 226 1.21 -28.63 2.63
N SER A 227 0.24 -28.32 3.48
CA SER A 227 -1.17 -28.37 3.14
C SER A 227 -1.53 -27.38 2.03
N PHE A 228 -1.00 -26.17 2.08
CA PHE A 228 -1.20 -25.19 1.02
C PHE A 228 -0.61 -25.65 -0.31
N GLN A 229 0.61 -26.15 -0.32
CA GLN A 229 1.30 -26.64 -1.51
C GLN A 229 0.62 -27.88 -2.10
N GLU A 230 0.18 -28.82 -1.27
CA GLU A 230 -0.55 -30.01 -1.73
C GLU A 230 -1.92 -29.66 -2.31
N THR A 231 -2.64 -28.71 -1.70
CA THR A 231 -3.92 -28.22 -2.23
C THR A 231 -3.76 -27.62 -3.62
N THR A 232 -2.75 -26.78 -3.83
CA THR A 232 -2.49 -26.20 -5.16
C THR A 232 -2.09 -27.26 -6.18
N ARG A 233 -1.31 -28.28 -5.80
CA ARG A 233 -0.94 -29.38 -6.67
C ARG A 233 -2.14 -30.18 -7.14
N VAL A 234 -3.01 -30.58 -6.23
CA VAL A 234 -4.23 -31.35 -6.55
C VAL A 234 -5.17 -30.57 -7.47
N LEU A 235 -5.31 -29.26 -7.26
CA LEU A 235 -6.16 -28.41 -8.11
C LEU A 235 -5.56 -28.17 -9.51
N THR A 236 -4.27 -28.36 -9.70
CA THR A 236 -3.62 -28.17 -11.00
C THR A 236 -3.47 -29.47 -11.79
N GLU A 237 -3.62 -30.65 -11.17
CA GLU A 237 -3.56 -31.96 -11.81
C GLU A 237 -4.92 -32.42 -12.40
N GLU A 238 -6.04 -31.72 -12.11
CA GLU A 238 -7.36 -31.90 -12.75
C GLU A 238 -7.56 -30.92 -13.91
#